data_1b33ce8d254ee1682d1f595752bfa31c
#
_entry.id   1b33ce8d254ee1682d1f595752bfa31c
#
_cell.length_a   1.000
_cell.length_b   1.000
_cell.length_c   1.000
_cell.angle_alpha   90.00
_cell.angle_beta   90.00
_cell.angle_gamma   90.00
#
_symmetry.space_group_name_H-M   'P 1'
#
loop_
_entity.id
_entity.type
_entity.pdbx_description
1 polymer ?
#
loop_
_entity_poly.entity_id
_entity_poly.type
_entity_poly.pdbx_seq_one_letter_code
_entity_poly.pdbx_strand_id
1 'polypeptide(L)'
;MERLNILVTGGAGFIGSHLVDALVGAGHRVRVFDLLVPQVHTAGGPLYLNPEAEFIRGDVCDTELLTRALDRIDVIYHEAAEVGVGQSMYEIQRYVRANDLGTAALLETLIPRRETIRKLVVASSMSIYGEGAYHCQQCGPAFPQLRAVSQLLSRSWEVRCPCCGSSLEPAPTDEDKPLFPTSVYAITKQDQEQFCLAVGRAYDIPTVALR
;
A
#
# COMPACT_ATOMS: atom_id res chain seq x y z
N MET A 1 26.94 -2.70 -8.56
CA MET A 1 25.56 -3.27 -8.63
C MET A 1 25.06 -3.15 -10.06
N GLU A 2 24.23 -4.09 -10.52
CA GLU A 2 23.58 -3.99 -11.83
C GLU A 2 22.63 -2.79 -11.85
N ARG A 3 22.60 -2.03 -12.94
CA ARG A 3 21.73 -0.88 -13.11
C ARG A 3 20.36 -1.37 -13.63
N LEU A 4 19.30 -1.22 -12.84
CA LEU A 4 17.94 -1.63 -13.16
C LEU A 4 17.11 -0.44 -13.65
N ASN A 5 16.06 -0.73 -14.43
CA ASN A 5 15.01 0.21 -14.76
C ASN A 5 13.83 -0.05 -13.81
N ILE A 6 13.45 0.94 -13.04
CA ILE A 6 12.48 0.78 -11.95
C ILE A 6 11.30 1.73 -12.15
N LEU A 7 10.09 1.17 -12.09
CA LEU A 7 8.86 1.96 -12.07
C LEU A 7 8.40 2.15 -10.62
N VAL A 8 8.12 3.39 -10.24
CA VAL A 8 7.48 3.73 -8.96
C VAL A 8 6.15 4.38 -9.25
N THR A 9 5.04 3.64 -9.10
CA THR A 9 3.70 4.24 -9.16
C THR A 9 3.42 4.94 -7.83
N GLY A 10 2.74 6.09 -7.84
CA GLY A 10 2.62 6.92 -6.63
C GLY A 10 3.96 7.55 -6.21
N GLY A 11 4.92 7.61 -7.13
CA GLY A 11 6.28 8.05 -6.85
C GLY A 11 6.43 9.54 -6.54
N ALA A 12 5.39 10.35 -6.73
CA ALA A 12 5.33 11.73 -6.29
C ALA A 12 4.74 11.90 -4.89
N GLY A 13 4.22 10.85 -4.27
CA GLY A 13 3.73 10.85 -2.90
C GLY A 13 4.87 10.91 -1.87
N PHE A 14 4.52 10.97 -0.57
CA PHE A 14 5.49 11.11 0.51
C PHE A 14 6.51 9.95 0.52
N ILE A 15 6.05 8.71 0.60
CA ILE A 15 6.93 7.53 0.61
C ILE A 15 7.62 7.39 -0.75
N GLY A 16 6.84 7.49 -1.84
CA GLY A 16 7.34 7.30 -3.20
C GLY A 16 8.49 8.22 -3.57
N SER A 17 8.44 9.52 -3.21
CA SER A 17 9.51 10.47 -3.52
C SER A 17 10.83 10.15 -2.83
N HIS A 18 10.78 9.76 -1.55
CA HIS A 18 11.99 9.32 -0.83
C HIS A 18 12.55 8.01 -1.39
N LEU A 19 11.67 7.09 -1.81
CA LEU A 19 12.10 5.86 -2.48
C LEU A 19 12.77 6.16 -3.82
N VAL A 20 12.22 7.08 -4.60
CA VAL A 20 12.80 7.54 -5.88
C VAL A 20 14.20 8.09 -5.65
N ASP A 21 14.40 8.97 -4.66
CA ASP A 21 15.72 9.52 -4.33
C ASP A 21 16.71 8.43 -3.96
N ALA A 22 16.32 7.48 -3.14
CA ALA A 22 17.17 6.37 -2.73
C ALA A 22 17.57 5.48 -3.92
N LEU A 23 16.64 5.18 -4.82
CA LEU A 23 16.88 4.35 -6.00
C LEU A 23 17.78 5.05 -7.03
N VAL A 24 17.56 6.35 -7.27
CA VAL A 24 18.45 7.16 -8.13
C VAL A 24 19.84 7.23 -7.50
N GLY A 25 19.94 7.52 -6.21
CA GLY A 25 21.21 7.53 -5.47
C GLY A 25 21.97 6.20 -5.49
N ALA A 26 21.27 5.08 -5.60
CA ALA A 26 21.85 3.75 -5.81
C ALA A 26 22.27 3.48 -7.26
N GLY A 27 22.07 4.41 -8.18
CA GLY A 27 22.50 4.35 -9.59
C GLY A 27 21.49 3.67 -10.52
N HIS A 28 20.24 3.45 -10.09
CA HIS A 28 19.20 2.90 -10.94
C HIS A 28 18.57 3.95 -11.88
N ARG A 29 17.91 3.52 -12.93
CA ARG A 29 17.03 4.36 -13.76
C ARG A 29 15.63 4.29 -13.20
N VAL A 30 15.09 5.41 -12.75
CA VAL A 30 13.78 5.45 -12.11
C VAL A 30 12.79 6.19 -12.99
N ARG A 31 11.63 5.59 -13.15
CA ARG A 31 10.45 6.17 -13.76
C ARG A 31 9.38 6.33 -12.71
N VAL A 32 8.89 7.55 -12.54
CA VAL A 32 7.78 7.91 -11.65
C VAL A 32 6.49 7.94 -12.47
N PHE A 33 5.45 7.29 -11.96
CA PHE A 33 4.10 7.34 -12.52
C PHE A 33 3.14 7.81 -11.44
N ASP A 34 2.54 9.00 -11.62
CA ASP A 34 1.69 9.60 -10.58
C ASP A 34 0.60 10.49 -11.21
N LEU A 35 -0.59 10.46 -10.62
CA LEU A 35 -1.72 11.28 -11.07
C LEU A 35 -1.56 12.76 -10.66
N LEU A 36 -0.80 13.04 -9.61
CA LEU A 36 -0.70 14.33 -8.95
C LEU A 36 -2.07 14.83 -8.45
N VAL A 37 -2.68 14.03 -7.58
CA VAL A 37 -3.99 14.35 -6.99
C VAL A 37 -3.93 15.73 -6.30
N PRO A 38 -4.85 16.68 -6.62
CA PRO A 38 -4.82 18.05 -6.08
C PRO A 38 -4.87 18.14 -4.55
N GLN A 39 -5.43 17.13 -3.88
CA GLN A 39 -5.47 17.05 -2.41
C GLN A 39 -4.08 16.89 -1.80
N VAL A 40 -3.14 16.26 -2.53
CA VAL A 40 -1.77 15.99 -2.07
C VAL A 40 -0.79 16.98 -2.68
N HIS A 41 -1.00 17.36 -3.94
CA HIS A 41 -0.09 18.18 -4.71
C HIS A 41 -0.69 19.56 -5.01
N THR A 42 0.01 20.62 -4.64
CA THR A 42 -0.38 21.99 -4.98
C THR A 42 -0.19 22.30 -6.47
N ALA A 43 -0.83 23.36 -6.96
CA ALA A 43 -0.66 23.83 -8.33
C ALA A 43 0.82 24.14 -8.62
N GLY A 44 1.35 23.58 -9.70
CA GLY A 44 2.77 23.75 -10.09
C GLY A 44 3.58 22.44 -10.06
N GLY A 45 3.01 21.37 -9.52
CA GLY A 45 3.66 20.06 -9.44
C GLY A 45 4.66 19.93 -8.27
N PRO A 46 5.15 18.71 -8.03
CA PRO A 46 6.06 18.44 -6.93
C PRO A 46 7.50 18.90 -7.27
N LEU A 47 7.87 20.11 -6.82
CA LEU A 47 9.23 20.65 -7.00
C LEU A 47 10.33 19.81 -6.33
N TYR A 48 9.96 18.90 -5.45
CA TYR A 48 10.87 18.01 -4.71
C TYR A 48 11.19 16.71 -5.46
N LEU A 49 10.55 16.44 -6.61
CA LEU A 49 10.87 15.23 -7.37
C LEU A 49 12.31 15.26 -7.88
N ASN A 50 12.95 14.10 -7.79
CA ASN A 50 14.31 13.94 -8.28
C ASN A 50 14.40 14.26 -9.78
N PRO A 51 15.22 15.24 -10.20
CA PRO A 51 15.30 15.67 -11.60
C PRO A 51 15.93 14.61 -12.53
N GLU A 52 16.59 13.59 -11.99
CA GLU A 52 17.15 12.48 -12.76
C GLU A 52 16.11 11.36 -13.01
N ALA A 53 14.96 11.40 -12.34
CA ALA A 53 13.88 10.46 -12.57
C ALA A 53 13.03 10.88 -13.76
N GLU A 54 12.67 9.93 -14.62
CA GLU A 54 11.67 10.15 -15.67
C GLU A 54 10.29 10.28 -15.04
N PHE A 55 9.53 11.32 -15.37
CA PHE A 55 8.18 11.52 -14.83
C PHE A 55 7.11 11.35 -15.90
N ILE A 56 6.13 10.49 -15.61
CA ILE A 56 4.91 10.30 -16.41
C ILE A 56 3.71 10.64 -15.53
N ARG A 57 2.97 11.67 -15.91
CA ARG A 57 1.70 11.98 -15.26
C ARG A 57 0.60 11.08 -15.79
N GLY A 58 -0.03 10.27 -14.93
CA GLY A 58 -1.09 9.35 -15.34
C GLY A 58 -1.88 8.75 -14.18
N ASP A 59 -3.09 8.32 -14.49
CA ASP A 59 -3.95 7.55 -13.60
C ASP A 59 -3.59 6.07 -13.71
N VAL A 60 -3.40 5.37 -12.60
CA VAL A 60 -3.13 3.92 -12.58
C VAL A 60 -4.27 3.08 -13.19
N CYS A 61 -5.44 3.66 -13.40
CA CYS A 61 -6.53 3.03 -14.13
C CYS A 61 -6.40 3.17 -15.65
N ASP A 62 -5.42 3.95 -16.16
CA ASP A 62 -5.17 4.13 -17.60
C ASP A 62 -4.19 3.07 -18.10
N THR A 63 -4.71 2.01 -18.69
CA THR A 63 -3.92 0.87 -19.18
C THR A 63 -3.01 1.22 -20.37
N GLU A 64 -3.36 2.23 -21.17
CA GLU A 64 -2.51 2.68 -22.28
C GLU A 64 -1.27 3.40 -21.74
N LEU A 65 -1.45 4.31 -20.79
CA LEU A 65 -0.34 4.98 -20.13
C LEU A 65 0.50 4.02 -19.29
N LEU A 66 -0.11 3.08 -18.58
CA LEU A 66 0.60 2.01 -17.86
C LEU A 66 1.45 1.15 -18.81
N THR A 67 0.90 0.82 -19.98
CA THR A 67 1.64 0.08 -21.02
C THR A 67 2.93 0.79 -21.43
N ARG A 68 2.88 2.11 -21.58
CA ARG A 68 4.06 2.95 -21.89
C ARG A 68 5.00 3.04 -20.68
N ALA A 69 4.43 3.20 -19.47
CA ALA A 69 5.20 3.29 -18.25
C ALA A 69 5.96 2.00 -17.93
N LEU A 70 5.45 0.84 -18.33
CA LEU A 70 6.07 -0.47 -18.14
C LEU A 70 7.11 -0.85 -19.23
N ASP A 71 7.34 0.00 -20.24
CA ASP A 71 8.33 -0.30 -21.27
C ASP A 71 9.74 -0.40 -20.68
N ARG A 72 10.39 -1.55 -20.88
CA ARG A 72 11.74 -1.89 -20.41
C ARG A 72 11.94 -1.76 -18.89
N ILE A 73 10.91 -2.00 -18.08
CA ILE A 73 10.99 -2.02 -16.62
C ILE A 73 11.40 -3.41 -16.13
N ASP A 74 12.31 -3.44 -15.17
CA ASP A 74 12.79 -4.64 -14.48
C ASP A 74 12.08 -4.86 -13.14
N VAL A 75 11.83 -3.77 -12.39
CA VAL A 75 11.26 -3.82 -11.03
C VAL A 75 10.16 -2.77 -10.90
N ILE A 76 9.10 -3.12 -10.18
CA ILE A 76 7.98 -2.23 -9.92
C ILE A 76 7.82 -2.05 -8.41
N TYR A 77 7.74 -0.80 -7.96
CA TYR A 77 7.23 -0.42 -6.66
C TYR A 77 5.84 0.19 -6.84
N HIS A 78 4.83 -0.50 -6.32
CA HIS A 78 3.44 -0.08 -6.41
C HIS A 78 3.03 0.64 -5.13
N GLU A 79 3.25 1.98 -5.12
CA GLU A 79 2.91 2.87 -4.01
C GLU A 79 1.63 3.68 -4.27
N ALA A 80 1.11 3.65 -5.52
CA ALA A 80 -0.09 4.39 -5.89
C ALA A 80 -1.30 3.90 -5.10
N ALA A 81 -1.88 4.80 -4.31
CA ALA A 81 -3.09 4.56 -3.55
C ALA A 81 -3.73 5.87 -3.09
N GLU A 82 -5.05 5.88 -2.95
CA GLU A 82 -5.73 6.84 -2.10
C GLU A 82 -5.55 6.42 -0.63
N VAL A 83 -5.20 7.40 0.22
CA VAL A 83 -4.82 7.17 1.62
C VAL A 83 -5.71 7.99 2.55
N GLY A 84 -6.23 7.36 3.59
CA GLY A 84 -7.03 8.04 4.61
C GLY A 84 -8.19 7.18 5.13
N VAL A 85 -8.06 6.70 6.37
CA VAL A 85 -9.05 5.82 7.00
C VAL A 85 -10.42 6.49 7.08
N GLY A 86 -10.49 7.72 7.64
CA GLY A 86 -11.76 8.42 7.84
C GLY A 86 -12.45 8.77 6.51
N GLN A 87 -11.71 9.33 5.55
CA GLN A 87 -12.23 9.74 4.24
C GLN A 87 -12.76 8.54 3.45
N SER A 88 -12.11 7.39 3.55
CA SER A 88 -12.52 6.18 2.84
C SER A 88 -13.93 5.71 3.20
N MET A 89 -14.45 6.08 4.38
CA MET A 89 -15.77 5.66 4.84
C MET A 89 -16.93 6.40 4.17
N TYR A 90 -16.66 7.51 3.46
CA TYR A 90 -17.68 8.26 2.73
C TYR A 90 -17.32 8.56 1.26
N GLU A 91 -16.07 8.36 0.85
CA GLU A 91 -15.64 8.44 -0.56
C GLU A 91 -15.29 7.04 -1.13
N ILE A 92 -16.11 6.04 -0.84
CA ILE A 92 -15.85 4.63 -1.10
C ILE A 92 -15.41 4.36 -2.54
N GLN A 93 -16.15 4.87 -3.53
CA GLN A 93 -15.84 4.66 -4.95
C GLN A 93 -14.45 5.17 -5.33
N ARG A 94 -14.01 6.28 -4.75
CA ARG A 94 -12.70 6.85 -5.00
C ARG A 94 -11.59 5.90 -4.58
N TYR A 95 -11.71 5.31 -3.38
CA TYR A 95 -10.73 4.38 -2.84
C TYR A 95 -10.72 3.06 -3.63
N VAL A 96 -11.86 2.48 -3.90
CA VAL A 96 -11.98 1.25 -4.71
C VAL A 96 -11.44 1.48 -6.13
N ARG A 97 -11.75 2.63 -6.75
CA ARG A 97 -11.22 2.94 -8.07
C ARG A 97 -9.69 3.03 -8.07
N ALA A 98 -9.11 3.81 -7.17
CA ALA A 98 -7.66 4.04 -7.17
C ALA A 98 -6.89 2.78 -6.72
N ASN A 99 -7.33 2.16 -5.61
CA ASN A 99 -6.60 1.08 -4.99
C ASN A 99 -6.88 -0.27 -5.66
N ASP A 100 -8.14 -0.66 -5.82
CA ASP A 100 -8.47 -1.99 -6.35
C ASP A 100 -8.42 -2.01 -7.88
N LEU A 101 -9.18 -1.12 -8.56
CA LEU A 101 -9.21 -1.09 -10.01
C LEU A 101 -7.84 -0.67 -10.59
N GLY A 102 -7.16 0.31 -9.96
CA GLY A 102 -5.82 0.72 -10.37
C GLY A 102 -4.80 -0.41 -10.25
N THR A 103 -4.85 -1.20 -9.17
CA THR A 103 -3.99 -2.39 -9.02
C THR A 103 -4.34 -3.46 -10.04
N ALA A 104 -5.62 -3.72 -10.28
CA ALA A 104 -6.06 -4.67 -11.30
C ALA A 104 -5.55 -4.27 -12.70
N ALA A 105 -5.68 -2.99 -13.08
CA ALA A 105 -5.18 -2.46 -14.34
C ALA A 105 -3.66 -2.60 -14.48
N LEU A 106 -2.90 -2.33 -13.41
CA LEU A 106 -1.45 -2.55 -13.39
C LEU A 106 -1.12 -4.02 -13.63
N LEU A 107 -1.78 -4.93 -12.91
CA LEU A 107 -1.51 -6.38 -13.00
C LEU A 107 -1.88 -6.95 -14.38
N GLU A 108 -3.02 -6.57 -14.95
CA GLU A 108 -3.40 -6.96 -16.32
C GLU A 108 -2.39 -6.48 -17.36
N THR A 109 -1.87 -5.27 -17.21
CA THR A 109 -0.84 -4.70 -18.10
C THR A 109 0.52 -5.37 -17.91
N LEU A 110 0.80 -5.86 -16.70
CA LEU A 110 2.04 -6.52 -16.32
C LEU A 110 2.14 -7.96 -16.84
N ILE A 111 1.06 -8.75 -16.79
CA ILE A 111 1.03 -10.18 -17.14
C ILE A 111 1.67 -10.49 -18.50
N PRO A 112 1.40 -9.75 -19.60
CA PRO A 112 2.05 -9.99 -20.88
C PRO A 112 3.57 -9.77 -20.88
N ARG A 113 4.11 -9.09 -19.87
CA ARG A 113 5.53 -8.74 -19.71
C ARG A 113 6.22 -9.53 -18.58
N ARG A 114 5.54 -10.48 -17.95
CA ARG A 114 5.99 -11.19 -16.76
C ARG A 114 7.42 -11.72 -16.84
N GLU A 115 7.86 -12.18 -18.01
CA GLU A 115 9.19 -12.76 -18.20
C GLU A 115 10.33 -11.72 -18.06
N THR A 116 10.03 -10.43 -18.20
CA THR A 116 11.01 -9.35 -18.06
C THR A 116 10.99 -8.72 -16.68
N ILE A 117 9.93 -8.94 -15.91
CA ILE A 117 9.76 -8.37 -14.57
C ILE A 117 10.44 -9.25 -13.54
N ARG A 118 11.45 -8.72 -12.89
CA ARG A 118 12.24 -9.41 -11.87
C ARG A 118 11.60 -9.34 -10.49
N LYS A 119 10.83 -8.29 -10.20
CA LYS A 119 10.15 -8.13 -8.90
C LYS A 119 9.02 -7.10 -8.96
N LEU A 120 7.95 -7.43 -8.24
CA LEU A 120 6.89 -6.51 -7.86
C LEU A 120 6.91 -6.32 -6.34
N VAL A 121 7.01 -5.08 -5.89
CA VAL A 121 6.87 -4.70 -4.48
C VAL A 121 5.62 -3.85 -4.34
N VAL A 122 4.71 -4.22 -3.46
CA VAL A 122 3.48 -3.48 -3.21
C VAL A 122 3.47 -2.93 -1.78
N ALA A 123 3.17 -1.64 -1.64
CA ALA A 123 2.86 -1.07 -0.34
C ALA A 123 1.48 -1.56 0.10
N SER A 124 1.44 -2.45 1.07
CA SER A 124 0.26 -2.80 1.84
C SER A 124 0.05 -1.76 2.95
N SER A 125 -0.44 -2.14 4.10
CA SER A 125 -0.64 -1.22 5.22
C SER A 125 -0.76 -1.97 6.54
N MET A 126 -0.22 -1.42 7.61
CA MET A 126 -0.51 -1.88 8.97
C MET A 126 -2.01 -1.81 9.31
N SER A 127 -2.79 -0.98 8.64
CA SER A 127 -4.24 -0.84 8.88
C SER A 127 -5.04 -2.11 8.60
N ILE A 128 -4.50 -3.05 7.80
CA ILE A 128 -5.15 -4.34 7.53
C ILE A 128 -5.21 -5.25 8.78
N TYR A 129 -4.37 -4.98 9.77
CA TYR A 129 -4.40 -5.72 11.04
C TYR A 129 -5.56 -5.32 11.96
N GLY A 130 -6.18 -4.16 11.76
CA GLY A 130 -7.16 -3.57 12.67
C GLY A 130 -6.50 -3.14 13.99
N GLU A 131 -7.05 -3.56 15.13
CA GLU A 131 -6.32 -3.46 16.38
C GLU A 131 -5.10 -4.41 16.35
N GLY A 132 -3.99 -3.99 16.91
CA GLY A 132 -2.74 -4.75 16.91
C GLY A 132 -2.80 -6.05 17.74
N ALA A 133 -1.65 -6.64 17.98
CA ALA A 133 -1.47 -7.72 18.91
C ALA A 133 -1.32 -7.17 20.33
N TYR A 134 -1.83 -7.91 21.30
CA TYR A 134 -1.79 -7.60 22.72
C TYR A 134 -1.45 -8.83 23.53
N HIS A 135 -1.06 -8.60 24.78
CA HIS A 135 -0.86 -9.66 25.76
C HIS A 135 -1.75 -9.42 26.99
N CYS A 136 -2.44 -10.46 27.41
CA CYS A 136 -3.17 -10.51 28.66
C CYS A 136 -2.37 -11.28 29.69
N GLN A 137 -2.11 -10.72 30.87
CA GLN A 137 -1.35 -11.41 31.92
C GLN A 137 -2.00 -12.70 32.41
N GLN A 138 -3.34 -12.83 32.26
CA GLN A 138 -4.10 -14.02 32.69
C GLN A 138 -4.34 -15.01 31.55
N CYS A 139 -4.56 -14.51 30.31
CA CYS A 139 -5.02 -15.33 29.19
C CYS A 139 -3.97 -15.53 28.08
N GLY A 140 -2.81 -14.84 28.17
CA GLY A 140 -1.76 -14.89 27.14
C GLY A 140 -2.04 -13.99 25.95
N PRO A 141 -1.57 -14.36 24.73
CA PRO A 141 -1.74 -13.56 23.51
C PRO A 141 -3.21 -13.26 23.22
N ALA A 142 -3.52 -12.03 22.82
CA ALA A 142 -4.88 -11.56 22.57
C ALA A 142 -4.94 -10.70 21.30
N PHE A 143 -5.97 -10.89 20.48
CA PHE A 143 -6.26 -10.13 19.27
C PHE A 143 -7.63 -9.46 19.41
N PRO A 144 -7.71 -8.35 20.13
CA PRO A 144 -8.97 -7.67 20.37
C PRO A 144 -9.57 -7.08 19.10
N GLN A 145 -10.87 -6.89 19.09
CA GLN A 145 -11.59 -6.13 18.08
C GLN A 145 -11.63 -4.65 18.45
N LEU A 146 -12.22 -3.83 17.56
CA LEU A 146 -12.46 -2.42 17.85
C LEU A 146 -13.23 -2.26 19.15
N ARG A 147 -12.86 -1.26 19.94
CA ARG A 147 -13.55 -0.87 21.16
C ARG A 147 -15.00 -0.46 20.88
N ALA A 148 -15.93 -0.91 21.70
CA ALA A 148 -17.33 -0.53 21.59
C ALA A 148 -17.52 0.98 21.75
N VAL A 149 -18.44 1.56 20.99
CA VAL A 149 -18.75 3.00 21.09
C VAL A 149 -19.14 3.41 22.51
N SER A 150 -19.90 2.56 23.22
CA SER A 150 -20.27 2.79 24.62
C SER A 150 -19.06 2.88 25.55
N GLN A 151 -18.03 2.07 25.32
CA GLN A 151 -16.77 2.14 26.05
C GLN A 151 -16.06 3.48 25.82
N LEU A 152 -15.97 3.92 24.56
CA LEU A 152 -15.35 5.18 24.21
C LEU A 152 -16.12 6.40 24.77
N LEU A 153 -17.45 6.36 24.74
CA LEU A 153 -18.30 7.40 25.32
C LEU A 153 -18.15 7.49 26.83
N SER A 154 -17.88 6.37 27.52
CA SER A 154 -17.56 6.36 28.96
C SER A 154 -16.13 6.79 29.29
N ARG A 155 -15.35 7.24 28.29
CA ARG A 155 -13.94 7.63 28.39
C ARG A 155 -13.02 6.50 28.88
N SER A 156 -13.39 5.24 28.65
CA SER A 156 -12.56 4.06 28.92
C SER A 156 -11.76 3.71 27.68
N TRP A 157 -10.51 4.18 27.61
CA TRP A 157 -9.68 4.09 26.42
C TRP A 157 -8.90 2.78 26.31
N GLU A 158 -8.69 2.09 27.42
CA GLU A 158 -7.86 0.88 27.44
C GLU A 158 -8.53 -0.28 26.73
N VAL A 159 -7.73 -0.99 25.93
CA VAL A 159 -8.19 -2.22 25.27
C VAL A 159 -8.34 -3.33 26.30
N ARG A 160 -9.46 -4.03 26.23
CA ARG A 160 -9.82 -5.06 27.21
C ARG A 160 -9.70 -6.46 26.62
N CYS A 161 -9.24 -7.39 27.45
CA CYS A 161 -9.19 -8.80 27.06
C CYS A 161 -10.60 -9.33 26.76
N PRO A 162 -10.82 -9.91 25.57
CA PRO A 162 -12.14 -10.45 25.22
C PRO A 162 -12.55 -11.66 26.08
N CYS A 163 -11.58 -12.31 26.76
CA CYS A 163 -11.84 -13.50 27.59
C CYS A 163 -12.14 -13.14 29.05
N CYS A 164 -11.34 -12.28 29.69
CA CYS A 164 -11.44 -12.02 31.12
C CYS A 164 -11.76 -10.55 31.48
N GLY A 165 -11.81 -9.65 30.47
CA GLY A 165 -12.09 -8.23 30.69
C GLY A 165 -10.96 -7.40 31.30
N SER A 166 -9.82 -7.98 31.65
CA SER A 166 -8.64 -7.25 32.15
C SER A 166 -8.06 -6.32 31.08
N SER A 167 -7.35 -5.27 31.49
CA SER A 167 -6.60 -4.43 30.57
C SER A 167 -5.53 -5.25 29.83
N LEU A 168 -5.32 -4.93 28.57
CA LEU A 168 -4.31 -5.56 27.74
C LEU A 168 -3.07 -4.68 27.62
N GLU A 169 -1.90 -5.31 27.46
CA GLU A 169 -0.65 -4.64 27.14
C GLU A 169 -0.36 -4.79 25.64
N PRO A 170 0.01 -3.70 24.92
CA PRO A 170 0.38 -3.80 23.53
C PRO A 170 1.58 -4.72 23.32
N ALA A 171 1.54 -5.53 22.28
CA ALA A 171 2.63 -6.41 21.87
C ALA A 171 3.01 -6.14 20.40
N PRO A 172 4.23 -6.48 19.96
CA PRO A 172 4.58 -6.46 18.55
C PRO A 172 3.59 -7.30 17.75
N THR A 173 3.21 -6.77 16.58
CA THR A 173 2.25 -7.44 15.69
C THR A 173 3.03 -8.17 14.60
N ASP A 174 3.04 -9.49 14.66
CA ASP A 174 3.69 -10.35 13.67
C ASP A 174 2.86 -10.46 12.38
N GLU A 175 3.51 -10.84 11.27
CA GLU A 175 2.86 -11.01 9.97
C GLU A 175 1.79 -12.12 9.99
N ASP A 176 1.90 -13.08 10.90
CA ASP A 176 0.95 -14.19 11.06
C ASP A 176 -0.33 -13.81 11.81
N LYS A 177 -0.39 -12.59 12.37
CA LYS A 177 -1.61 -12.12 13.03
C LYS A 177 -2.78 -12.12 12.04
N PRO A 178 -3.96 -12.68 12.40
CA PRO A 178 -5.16 -12.59 11.57
C PRO A 178 -5.52 -11.16 11.20
N LEU A 179 -5.87 -10.93 9.94
CA LEU A 179 -6.20 -9.61 9.42
C LEU A 179 -7.65 -9.25 9.79
N PHE A 180 -7.86 -8.02 10.23
CA PHE A 180 -9.18 -7.46 10.59
C PHE A 180 -9.30 -6.03 10.06
N PRO A 181 -9.41 -5.83 8.73
CA PRO A 181 -9.55 -4.50 8.18
C PRO A 181 -10.85 -3.85 8.66
N THR A 182 -10.76 -2.64 9.21
CA THR A 182 -11.87 -1.95 9.88
C THR A 182 -12.35 -0.70 9.15
N SER A 183 -11.82 -0.46 7.95
CA SER A 183 -12.22 0.66 7.10
C SER A 183 -12.14 0.27 5.64
N VAL A 184 -12.81 1.03 4.77
CA VAL A 184 -12.71 0.82 3.31
C VAL A 184 -11.25 0.95 2.85
N TYR A 185 -10.49 1.92 3.36
CA TYR A 185 -9.06 2.01 3.09
C TYR A 185 -8.30 0.73 3.45
N ALA A 186 -8.54 0.20 4.65
CA ALA A 186 -7.86 -1.03 5.08
C ALA A 186 -8.24 -2.24 4.21
N ILE A 187 -9.53 -2.35 3.81
CA ILE A 187 -10.01 -3.38 2.89
C ILE A 187 -9.29 -3.26 1.55
N THR A 188 -9.29 -2.07 0.93
CA THR A 188 -8.64 -1.90 -0.38
C THR A 188 -7.12 -2.12 -0.31
N LYS A 189 -6.45 -1.81 0.81
CA LYS A 189 -5.01 -2.13 0.99
C LYS A 189 -4.78 -3.64 1.12
N GLN A 190 -5.67 -4.35 1.80
CA GLN A 190 -5.64 -5.81 1.84
C GLN A 190 -5.88 -6.40 0.45
N ASP A 191 -6.83 -5.86 -0.32
CA ASP A 191 -7.13 -6.32 -1.67
C ASP A 191 -5.95 -6.09 -2.62
N GLN A 192 -5.28 -4.92 -2.58
CA GLN A 192 -4.04 -4.66 -3.31
C GLN A 192 -2.97 -5.74 -3.02
N GLU A 193 -2.75 -6.04 -1.73
CA GLU A 193 -1.81 -7.08 -1.30
C GLU A 193 -2.20 -8.44 -1.90
N GLN A 194 -3.46 -8.86 -1.72
CA GLN A 194 -3.93 -10.16 -2.16
C GLN A 194 -3.90 -10.31 -3.68
N PHE A 195 -4.29 -9.28 -4.44
CA PHE A 195 -4.21 -9.28 -5.90
C PHE A 195 -2.76 -9.44 -6.37
N CYS A 196 -1.83 -8.65 -5.84
CA CYS A 196 -0.42 -8.71 -6.22
C CYS A 196 0.20 -10.08 -5.89
N LEU A 197 -0.05 -10.62 -4.68
CA LEU A 197 0.47 -11.92 -4.27
C LEU A 197 -0.14 -13.08 -5.06
N ALA A 198 -1.45 -13.03 -5.35
CA ALA A 198 -2.15 -14.06 -6.12
C ALA A 198 -1.65 -14.11 -7.58
N VAL A 199 -1.59 -12.95 -8.24
CA VAL A 199 -1.08 -12.82 -9.61
C VAL A 199 0.40 -13.15 -9.67
N GLY A 200 1.20 -12.66 -8.72
CA GLY A 200 2.63 -12.99 -8.62
C GLY A 200 2.87 -14.48 -8.59
N ARG A 201 2.11 -15.22 -7.78
CA ARG A 201 2.18 -16.67 -7.69
C ARG A 201 1.71 -17.37 -8.97
N ALA A 202 0.62 -16.89 -9.57
CA ALA A 202 0.03 -17.53 -10.75
C ALA A 202 0.89 -17.39 -12.01
N TYR A 203 1.67 -16.31 -12.09
CA TYR A 203 2.46 -15.97 -13.27
C TYR A 203 3.97 -15.95 -13.03
N ASP A 204 4.43 -16.54 -11.92
CA ASP A 204 5.85 -16.63 -11.52
C ASP A 204 6.57 -15.28 -11.44
N ILE A 205 5.85 -14.23 -11.01
CA ILE A 205 6.43 -12.91 -10.78
C ILE A 205 6.82 -12.81 -9.30
N PRO A 206 8.12 -12.68 -8.96
CA PRO A 206 8.54 -12.53 -7.56
C PRO A 206 7.89 -11.29 -6.94
N THR A 207 7.00 -11.49 -5.97
CA THR A 207 6.19 -10.42 -5.38
C THR A 207 6.38 -10.35 -3.87
N VAL A 208 6.50 -9.14 -3.35
CA VAL A 208 6.59 -8.82 -1.92
C VAL A 208 5.58 -7.75 -1.57
N ALA A 209 4.82 -7.97 -0.49
CA ALA A 209 3.97 -6.96 0.12
C ALA A 209 4.62 -6.44 1.41
N LEU A 210 4.64 -5.12 1.59
CA LEU A 210 5.16 -4.44 2.78
C LEU A 210 3.99 -3.84 3.56
N ARG A 211 3.82 -4.26 4.81
CA ARG A 211 2.74 -3.82 5.72
C ARG A 211 3.17 -2.70 6.65
#